data_136a32f154852ab7b205fd743b6e01d1
#
_entry.id   136a32f154852ab7b205fd743b6e01d1
#
_cell.length_a   1.000
_cell.length_b   1.000
_cell.length_c   1.000
_cell.angle_alpha   90.00
_cell.angle_beta   90.00
_cell.angle_gamma   90.00
#
_symmetry.space_group_name_H-M   'P 1'
#
loop_
_entity.id
_entity.type
_entity.pdbx_description
1 polymer ?
#
loop_
_entity_poly.entity_id
_entity_poly.type
_entity_poly.pdbx_seq_one_letter_code
_entity_poly.pdbx_strand_id
1 'polypeptide(L)'
;MALSGETQAGSGLDSDVALAAGGDQSAFERLYRTHVARIHSLTRRMLSTQEADEVTQDIFVRTWQKLGQFRGDSAFSTWLHRLAVNVVIERRRSFAIQRERMSDDPAALDSLTVGPARADLKVDFESAIEQLPPGAREIFVLHDVEGYKHREIAVMLDIATGTSKRQLHRARMLMRQHLSGE
;
A
#
# COMPACT_ATOMS: atom_id res chain seq x y z
N MET A 1 8.13 -33.53 -16.72
CA MET A 1 8.52 -33.82 -15.33
C MET A 1 9.00 -32.53 -14.67
N ALA A 2 8.09 -31.66 -14.24
CA ALA A 2 8.40 -30.44 -13.47
C ALA A 2 7.09 -29.78 -12.97
N LEU A 3 6.49 -30.30 -11.89
CA LEU A 3 5.38 -29.64 -11.16
C LEU A 3 5.48 -29.93 -9.65
N SER A 4 6.70 -29.96 -9.08
CA SER A 4 6.87 -30.29 -7.65
C SER A 4 7.37 -29.13 -6.80
N GLY A 5 7.57 -27.94 -7.33
CA GLY A 5 8.19 -26.81 -6.61
C GLY A 5 7.22 -25.92 -5.81
N GLU A 6 5.98 -25.77 -6.24
CA GLU A 6 5.06 -24.79 -5.64
C GLU A 6 4.36 -25.31 -4.36
N THR A 7 4.20 -26.61 -4.22
CA THR A 7 3.52 -27.19 -3.05
C THR A 7 4.39 -27.20 -1.78
N GLN A 8 5.73 -27.22 -1.93
CA GLN A 8 6.65 -27.21 -0.77
C GLN A 8 6.83 -25.82 -0.15
N ALA A 9 6.75 -24.76 -0.95
CA ALA A 9 6.87 -23.38 -0.43
C ALA A 9 5.66 -22.98 0.43
N GLY A 10 4.45 -23.45 0.11
CA GLY A 10 3.24 -23.19 0.88
C GLY A 10 3.28 -23.84 2.26
N SER A 11 3.70 -25.10 2.36
CA SER A 11 3.75 -25.83 3.64
C SER A 11 4.79 -25.27 4.62
N GLY A 12 5.90 -24.74 4.12
CA GLY A 12 6.94 -24.11 4.94
C GLY A 12 6.48 -22.77 5.52
N LEU A 13 5.79 -21.95 4.73
CA LEU A 13 5.25 -20.66 5.18
C LEU A 13 4.14 -20.83 6.23
N ASP A 14 3.26 -21.80 6.07
CA ASP A 14 2.21 -22.11 7.06
C ASP A 14 2.82 -22.59 8.37
N SER A 15 3.90 -23.36 8.33
CA SER A 15 4.68 -23.77 9.50
C SER A 15 5.33 -22.57 10.18
N ASP A 16 5.95 -21.65 9.44
CA ASP A 16 6.56 -20.44 9.99
C ASP A 16 5.52 -19.53 10.65
N VAL A 17 4.33 -19.41 10.08
CA VAL A 17 3.22 -18.65 10.67
C VAL A 17 2.82 -19.22 12.02
N ALA A 18 2.68 -20.54 12.13
CA ALA A 18 2.31 -21.20 13.39
C ALA A 18 3.41 -21.05 14.46
N LEU A 19 4.68 -21.23 14.10
CA LEU A 19 5.83 -21.04 14.99
C LEU A 19 5.96 -19.58 15.47
N ALA A 20 5.85 -18.64 14.55
CA ALA A 20 5.91 -17.21 14.88
C ALA A 20 4.72 -16.76 15.73
N ALA A 21 3.53 -17.30 15.53
CA ALA A 21 2.37 -17.07 16.41
C ALA A 21 2.60 -17.60 17.82
N GLY A 22 3.42 -18.63 17.96
CA GLY A 22 3.91 -19.17 19.25
C GLY A 22 5.07 -18.37 19.86
N GLY A 23 5.56 -17.32 19.20
CA GLY A 23 6.64 -16.45 19.70
C GLY A 23 8.04 -16.77 19.15
N ASP A 24 8.16 -17.65 18.16
CA ASP A 24 9.45 -17.94 17.51
C ASP A 24 9.90 -16.78 16.63
N GLN A 25 10.95 -16.08 17.09
CA GLN A 25 11.51 -14.92 16.39
C GLN A 25 12.18 -15.30 15.07
N SER A 26 12.81 -16.47 14.98
CA SER A 26 13.47 -16.92 13.75
C SER A 26 12.45 -17.25 12.66
N ALA A 27 11.30 -17.84 13.02
CA ALA A 27 10.20 -18.05 12.11
C ALA A 27 9.62 -16.70 11.61
N PHE A 28 9.45 -15.73 12.51
CA PHE A 28 9.00 -14.39 12.12
C PHE A 28 10.00 -13.67 11.22
N GLU A 29 11.29 -13.81 11.45
CA GLU A 29 12.32 -13.24 10.57
C GLU A 29 12.21 -13.81 9.15
N ARG A 30 11.94 -15.10 8.99
CA ARG A 30 11.70 -15.70 7.66
C ARG A 30 10.46 -15.14 6.99
N LEU A 31 9.35 -14.97 7.72
CA LEU A 31 8.14 -14.30 7.23
C LEU A 31 8.42 -12.86 6.81
N TYR A 32 9.16 -12.11 7.65
CA TYR A 32 9.58 -10.75 7.32
C TYR A 32 10.35 -10.70 6.00
N ARG A 33 11.41 -11.49 5.87
CA ARG A 33 12.25 -11.52 4.65
C ARG A 33 11.46 -11.88 3.39
N THR A 34 10.47 -12.78 3.52
CA THR A 34 9.62 -13.20 2.40
C THR A 34 8.69 -12.09 1.94
N HIS A 35 8.19 -11.24 2.86
CA HIS A 35 7.11 -10.33 2.55
C HIS A 35 7.51 -8.84 2.53
N VAL A 36 8.66 -8.46 3.09
CA VAL A 36 9.05 -7.06 3.28
C VAL A 36 9.11 -6.28 1.96
N ALA A 37 9.66 -6.85 0.90
CA ALA A 37 9.78 -6.16 -0.39
C ALA A 37 8.40 -5.79 -0.98
N ARG A 38 7.42 -6.69 -0.87
CA ARG A 38 6.04 -6.44 -1.35
C ARG A 38 5.34 -5.38 -0.51
N ILE A 39 5.46 -5.46 0.82
CA ILE A 39 4.83 -4.49 1.73
C ILE A 39 5.48 -3.10 1.56
N HIS A 40 6.79 -3.03 1.47
CA HIS A 40 7.50 -1.78 1.21
C HIS A 40 7.12 -1.15 -0.15
N SER A 41 6.93 -1.95 -1.19
CA SER A 41 6.46 -1.47 -2.50
C SER A 41 5.06 -0.86 -2.41
N LEU A 42 4.14 -1.48 -1.66
CA LEU A 42 2.81 -0.92 -1.38
C LEU A 42 2.90 0.41 -0.63
N THR A 43 3.69 0.48 0.45
CA THR A 43 3.84 1.70 1.25
C THR A 43 4.43 2.84 0.42
N ARG A 44 5.45 2.58 -0.39
CA ARG A 44 6.05 3.58 -1.29
C ARG A 44 5.08 4.16 -2.30
N ARG A 45 4.23 3.32 -2.90
CA ARG A 45 3.21 3.78 -3.86
C ARG A 45 2.14 4.66 -3.22
N MET A 46 1.84 4.43 -1.95
CA MET A 46 0.77 5.15 -1.24
C MET A 46 1.27 6.35 -0.43
N LEU A 47 2.53 6.36 -0.02
CA LEU A 47 3.15 7.37 0.85
C LEU A 47 4.36 8.01 0.15
N SER A 48 4.98 9.01 0.81
CA SER A 48 6.30 9.49 0.41
C SER A 48 7.38 8.44 0.71
N THR A 49 8.50 8.51 0.00
CA THR A 49 9.63 7.56 0.20
C THR A 49 10.13 7.57 1.65
N GLN A 50 10.20 8.75 2.27
CA GLN A 50 10.67 8.89 3.65
C GLN A 50 9.75 8.21 4.67
N GLU A 51 8.43 8.27 4.44
CA GLU A 51 7.43 7.67 5.32
C GLU A 51 7.30 6.15 5.11
N ALA A 52 7.63 5.67 3.90
CA ALA A 52 7.44 4.27 3.54
C ALA A 52 8.25 3.31 4.41
N ASP A 53 9.48 3.67 4.76
CA ASP A 53 10.36 2.84 5.60
C ASP A 53 9.81 2.72 7.02
N GLU A 54 9.43 3.84 7.63
CA GLU A 54 8.85 3.88 8.98
C GLU A 54 7.54 3.09 9.04
N VAL A 55 6.66 3.31 8.07
CA VAL A 55 5.36 2.63 8.03
C VAL A 55 5.50 1.14 7.73
N THR A 56 6.46 0.75 6.90
CA THR A 56 6.77 -0.67 6.68
C THR A 56 7.20 -1.34 7.98
N GLN A 57 8.04 -0.70 8.77
CA GLN A 57 8.44 -1.19 10.10
C GLN A 57 7.24 -1.32 11.04
N ASP A 58 6.38 -0.29 11.12
CA ASP A 58 5.17 -0.30 11.95
C ASP A 58 4.22 -1.44 11.56
N ILE A 59 4.06 -1.71 10.25
CA ILE A 59 3.27 -2.83 9.76
C ILE A 59 3.79 -4.17 10.31
N PHE A 60 5.09 -4.41 10.29
CA PHE A 60 5.65 -5.68 10.78
C PHE A 60 5.63 -5.77 12.31
N VAL A 61 5.78 -4.67 13.04
CA VAL A 61 5.56 -4.63 14.49
C VAL A 61 4.10 -5.00 14.82
N ARG A 62 3.13 -4.40 14.13
CA ARG A 62 1.71 -4.75 14.31
C ARG A 62 1.40 -6.17 13.86
N THR A 63 2.07 -6.67 12.83
CA THR A 63 1.96 -8.07 12.40
C THR A 63 2.38 -9.01 13.52
N TRP A 64 3.55 -8.79 14.12
CA TRP A 64 4.02 -9.57 15.26
C TRP A 64 3.02 -9.58 16.41
N GLN A 65 2.51 -8.41 16.79
CA GLN A 65 1.55 -8.25 17.89
C GLN A 65 0.22 -8.97 17.65
N LYS A 66 -0.23 -9.02 16.37
CA LYS A 66 -1.53 -9.57 15.99
C LYS A 66 -1.47 -11.00 15.45
N LEU A 67 -0.27 -11.55 15.28
CA LEU A 67 -0.09 -12.87 14.65
C LEU A 67 -0.80 -14.00 15.40
N GLY A 68 -0.85 -13.95 16.74
CA GLY A 68 -1.61 -14.89 17.55
C GLY A 68 -3.13 -14.84 17.33
N GLN A 69 -3.65 -13.81 16.65
CA GLN A 69 -5.08 -13.69 16.30
C GLN A 69 -5.37 -14.17 14.86
N PHE A 70 -4.36 -14.53 14.11
CA PHE A 70 -4.52 -15.06 12.76
C PHE A 70 -5.13 -16.46 12.81
N ARG A 71 -6.35 -16.60 12.24
CA ARG A 71 -7.15 -17.83 12.31
C ARG A 71 -6.90 -18.80 11.14
N GLY A 72 -6.14 -18.39 10.13
CA GLY A 72 -5.96 -19.21 8.92
C GLY A 72 -7.16 -19.20 7.95
N ASP A 73 -8.16 -18.32 8.15
CA ASP A 73 -9.33 -18.20 7.25
C ASP A 73 -8.96 -17.72 5.84
N SER A 74 -7.74 -17.23 5.65
CA SER A 74 -7.14 -16.83 4.37
C SER A 74 -5.65 -17.12 4.39
N ALA A 75 -4.99 -17.06 3.22
CA ALA A 75 -3.53 -17.11 3.18
C ALA A 75 -2.92 -15.96 4.03
N PHE A 76 -1.82 -16.25 4.73
CA PHE A 76 -1.12 -15.27 5.56
C PHE A 76 -0.76 -13.98 4.77
N SER A 77 -0.31 -14.14 3.53
CA SER A 77 -0.01 -13.00 2.64
C SER A 77 -1.22 -12.08 2.41
N THR A 78 -2.43 -12.64 2.30
CA THR A 78 -3.66 -11.88 2.15
C THR A 78 -4.02 -11.13 3.44
N TRP A 79 -3.87 -11.78 4.58
CA TRP A 79 -4.11 -11.17 5.89
C TRP A 79 -3.12 -10.04 6.17
N LEU A 80 -1.82 -10.29 5.94
CA LEU A 80 -0.75 -9.29 6.08
C LEU A 80 -1.00 -8.08 5.17
N HIS A 81 -1.37 -8.34 3.91
CA HIS A 81 -1.67 -7.28 2.96
C HIS A 81 -2.83 -6.38 3.42
N ARG A 82 -3.94 -6.96 3.91
CA ARG A 82 -5.06 -6.19 4.47
C ARG A 82 -4.65 -5.37 5.68
N LEU A 83 -3.82 -5.94 6.56
CA LEU A 83 -3.26 -5.23 7.70
C LEU A 83 -2.42 -4.04 7.23
N ALA A 84 -1.53 -4.24 6.25
CA ALA A 84 -0.69 -3.20 5.68
C ALA A 84 -1.50 -2.05 5.07
N VAL A 85 -2.49 -2.36 4.24
CA VAL A 85 -3.38 -1.34 3.64
C VAL A 85 -4.08 -0.50 4.71
N ASN A 86 -4.60 -1.14 5.77
CA ASN A 86 -5.25 -0.43 6.86
C ASN A 86 -4.27 0.51 7.60
N VAL A 87 -3.05 0.05 7.89
CA VAL A 87 -2.03 0.89 8.55
C VAL A 87 -1.66 2.09 7.69
N VAL A 88 -1.48 1.90 6.39
CA VAL A 88 -1.18 3.00 5.46
C VAL A 88 -2.32 4.03 5.42
N ILE A 89 -3.57 3.58 5.35
CA ILE A 89 -4.75 4.46 5.34
C ILE A 89 -4.85 5.23 6.66
N GLU A 90 -4.65 4.57 7.81
CA GLU A 90 -4.63 5.21 9.12
C GLU A 90 -3.55 6.32 9.19
N ARG A 91 -2.35 6.01 8.72
CA ARG A 91 -1.23 6.98 8.69
C ARG A 91 -1.59 8.21 7.86
N ARG A 92 -2.16 8.02 6.68
CA ARG A 92 -2.59 9.13 5.81
C ARG A 92 -3.68 9.99 6.43
N ARG A 93 -4.67 9.39 7.08
CA ARG A 93 -5.70 10.13 7.80
C ARG A 93 -5.11 11.00 8.90
N SER A 94 -4.15 10.46 9.66
CA SER A 94 -3.45 11.21 10.72
C SER A 94 -2.71 12.42 10.16
N PHE A 95 -2.03 12.28 9.02
CA PHE A 95 -1.36 13.40 8.35
C PHE A 95 -2.33 14.45 7.80
N ALA A 96 -3.45 14.04 7.21
CA ALA A 96 -4.46 14.97 6.75
C ALA A 96 -4.98 15.84 7.90
N ILE A 97 -5.34 15.22 9.02
CA ILE A 97 -5.81 15.93 10.23
C ILE A 97 -4.72 16.87 10.79
N GLN A 98 -3.46 16.42 10.81
CA GLN A 98 -2.36 17.25 11.30
C GLN A 98 -2.11 18.45 10.38
N ARG A 99 -2.21 18.29 9.07
CA ARG A 99 -2.10 19.40 8.11
C ARG A 99 -3.24 20.38 8.24
N GLU A 100 -4.49 19.92 8.37
CA GLU A 100 -5.64 20.81 8.62
C GLU A 100 -5.47 21.66 9.87
N ARG A 101 -4.90 21.08 10.94
CA ARG A 101 -4.62 21.81 12.18
C ARG A 101 -3.47 22.82 12.08
N MET A 102 -2.56 22.63 11.12
CA MET A 102 -1.40 23.50 10.91
C MET A 102 -1.60 24.50 9.76
N SER A 103 -2.67 24.38 8.99
CA SER A 103 -2.99 25.21 7.84
C SER A 103 -4.22 26.07 8.18
N ASP A 104 -4.04 27.39 8.27
CA ASP A 104 -5.14 28.34 8.40
C ASP A 104 -5.94 28.53 7.08
N ASP A 105 -5.58 27.82 6.01
CA ASP A 105 -6.21 27.91 4.69
C ASP A 105 -6.83 26.59 4.24
N PRO A 106 -8.18 26.49 4.20
CA PRO A 106 -8.88 25.28 3.74
C PRO A 106 -8.69 24.95 2.25
N ALA A 107 -8.21 25.89 1.44
CA ALA A 107 -8.01 25.71 0.00
C ALA A 107 -6.70 25.00 -0.36
N ALA A 108 -5.79 24.78 0.58
CA ALA A 108 -4.52 24.13 0.37
C ALA A 108 -4.61 22.61 0.12
N LEU A 109 -5.80 22.01 0.23
CA LEU A 109 -6.00 20.56 0.07
C LEU A 109 -5.84 20.05 -1.37
N ASP A 110 -5.93 20.91 -2.37
CA ASP A 110 -5.93 20.52 -3.79
C ASP A 110 -4.64 20.91 -4.55
N SER A 111 -3.72 21.63 -3.91
CA SER A 111 -2.50 22.16 -4.52
C SER A 111 -1.22 21.51 -4.00
N LEU A 112 -1.07 20.20 -4.11
CA LEU A 112 0.24 19.61 -4.05
C LEU A 112 0.88 19.78 -5.44
N THR A 113 1.73 20.81 -5.52
CA THR A 113 2.65 21.07 -6.59
C THR A 113 3.41 19.80 -6.96
N VAL A 114 3.17 19.34 -8.15
CA VAL A 114 4.06 18.43 -8.87
C VAL A 114 5.42 19.12 -8.92
N GLY A 115 6.41 18.59 -8.22
CA GLY A 115 7.79 19.06 -8.36
C GLY A 115 8.22 18.94 -9.83
N PRO A 116 9.16 19.79 -10.30
CA PRO A 116 9.57 19.79 -11.70
C PRO A 116 10.07 18.39 -12.08
N ALA A 117 9.44 17.80 -13.11
CA ALA A 117 9.88 16.58 -13.72
C ALA A 117 11.34 16.76 -14.18
N ARG A 118 12.25 15.93 -13.67
CA ARG A 118 13.55 15.75 -14.30
C ARG A 118 13.32 15.11 -15.65
N ALA A 119 13.48 15.91 -16.69
CA ALA A 119 13.52 15.45 -18.06
C ALA A 119 14.79 14.62 -18.25
N ASP A 120 14.71 13.31 -18.05
CA ASP A 120 15.55 12.33 -18.73
C ASP A 120 14.96 10.92 -18.57
N LEU A 121 14.54 10.36 -19.72
CA LEU A 121 14.58 8.94 -20.07
C LEU A 121 13.75 7.93 -19.27
N LYS A 122 12.70 7.44 -19.92
CA LYS A 122 11.78 6.39 -19.45
C LYS A 122 11.13 6.75 -18.11
N VAL A 123 10.05 7.49 -18.19
CA VAL A 123 9.17 7.68 -17.02
C VAL A 123 8.79 6.30 -16.54
N ASP A 124 9.46 5.86 -15.48
CA ASP A 124 9.16 4.59 -14.83
C ASP A 124 7.73 4.68 -14.27
N PHE A 125 6.99 3.60 -14.38
CA PHE A 125 5.62 3.50 -13.89
C PHE A 125 5.50 3.95 -12.41
N GLU A 126 6.50 3.64 -11.61
CA GLU A 126 6.57 4.07 -10.20
C GLU A 126 6.69 5.60 -10.07
N SER A 127 7.52 6.23 -10.90
CA SER A 127 7.65 7.70 -10.93
C SER A 127 6.35 8.38 -11.38
N ALA A 128 5.62 7.77 -12.31
CA ALA A 128 4.31 8.27 -12.73
C ALA A 128 3.27 8.20 -11.61
N ILE A 129 3.27 7.12 -10.81
CA ILE A 129 2.42 7.00 -9.62
C ILE A 129 2.76 8.10 -8.59
N GLU A 130 4.04 8.37 -8.35
CA GLU A 130 4.50 9.38 -7.40
C GLU A 130 4.04 10.80 -7.78
N GLN A 131 3.82 11.06 -9.07
CA GLN A 131 3.33 12.34 -9.57
C GLN A 131 1.81 12.50 -9.50
N LEU A 132 1.06 11.45 -9.20
CA LEU A 132 -0.38 11.56 -9.05
C LEU A 132 -0.76 12.38 -7.80
N PRO A 133 -1.81 13.23 -7.89
CA PRO A 133 -2.38 13.86 -6.70
C PRO A 133 -2.77 12.83 -5.64
N PRO A 134 -2.62 13.12 -4.35
CA PRO A 134 -2.76 12.14 -3.28
C PRO A 134 -4.03 11.28 -3.34
N GLY A 135 -5.21 11.91 -3.47
CA GLY A 135 -6.48 11.17 -3.53
C GLY A 135 -6.64 10.32 -4.79
N ALA A 136 -6.09 10.76 -5.93
CA ALA A 136 -6.10 9.99 -7.17
C ALA A 136 -5.10 8.81 -7.09
N ARG A 137 -3.93 9.02 -6.48
CA ARG A 137 -2.89 8.02 -6.25
C ARG A 137 -3.41 6.87 -5.39
N GLU A 138 -4.04 7.17 -4.26
CA GLU A 138 -4.61 6.14 -3.38
C GLU A 138 -5.56 5.21 -4.10
N ILE A 139 -6.51 5.81 -4.81
CA ILE A 139 -7.53 5.04 -5.50
C ILE A 139 -6.95 4.26 -6.66
N PHE A 140 -5.98 4.82 -7.38
CA PHE A 140 -5.27 4.11 -8.44
C PHE A 140 -4.50 2.91 -7.90
N VAL A 141 -3.73 3.08 -6.83
CA VAL A 141 -2.99 1.98 -6.21
C VAL A 141 -3.95 0.92 -5.67
N LEU A 142 -4.97 1.30 -4.91
CA LEU A 142 -5.92 0.34 -4.35
C LEU A 142 -6.72 -0.40 -5.43
N HIS A 143 -7.12 0.27 -6.51
CA HIS A 143 -7.95 -0.34 -7.54
C HIS A 143 -7.15 -1.08 -8.61
N ASP A 144 -6.20 -0.37 -9.27
CA ASP A 144 -5.52 -0.89 -10.47
C ASP A 144 -4.29 -1.74 -10.12
N VAL A 145 -3.66 -1.50 -8.97
CA VAL A 145 -2.49 -2.28 -8.55
C VAL A 145 -2.88 -3.40 -7.59
N GLU A 146 -3.72 -3.11 -6.58
CA GLU A 146 -4.05 -4.06 -5.52
C GLU A 146 -5.40 -4.78 -5.72
N GLY A 147 -6.19 -4.38 -6.72
CA GLY A 147 -7.39 -5.08 -7.18
C GLY A 147 -8.66 -4.89 -6.33
N TYR A 148 -8.70 -3.90 -5.44
CA TYR A 148 -9.89 -3.60 -4.64
C TYR A 148 -11.02 -3.03 -5.49
N LYS A 149 -12.25 -3.39 -5.18
CA LYS A 149 -13.44 -2.85 -5.85
C LYS A 149 -13.77 -1.45 -5.31
N HIS A 150 -14.38 -0.60 -6.14
CA HIS A 150 -14.78 0.75 -5.72
C HIS A 150 -15.63 0.80 -4.45
N ARG A 151 -16.45 -0.21 -4.18
CA ARG A 151 -17.24 -0.29 -2.94
C ARG A 151 -16.37 -0.51 -1.71
N GLU A 152 -15.34 -1.35 -1.83
CA GLU A 152 -14.38 -1.63 -0.77
C GLU A 152 -13.54 -0.39 -0.49
N ILE A 153 -13.01 0.24 -1.55
CA ILE A 153 -12.25 1.49 -1.45
C ILE A 153 -13.09 2.60 -0.81
N ALA A 154 -14.35 2.74 -1.18
CA ALA A 154 -15.26 3.73 -0.62
C ALA A 154 -15.41 3.58 0.90
N VAL A 155 -15.56 2.34 1.39
CA VAL A 155 -15.61 2.05 2.84
C VAL A 155 -14.25 2.31 3.51
N MET A 156 -13.15 1.86 2.89
CA MET A 156 -11.80 2.01 3.44
C MET A 156 -11.38 3.47 3.58
N LEU A 157 -11.71 4.31 2.60
CA LEU A 157 -11.33 5.73 2.56
C LEU A 157 -12.40 6.68 3.11
N ASP A 158 -13.57 6.15 3.50
CA ASP A 158 -14.73 6.93 3.94
C ASP A 158 -15.18 7.98 2.92
N ILE A 159 -15.36 7.56 1.67
CA ILE A 159 -15.78 8.37 0.54
C ILE A 159 -16.96 7.73 -0.20
N ALA A 160 -17.66 8.52 -1.01
CA ALA A 160 -18.69 7.96 -1.90
C ALA A 160 -18.06 7.10 -3.01
N THR A 161 -18.73 6.00 -3.40
CA THR A 161 -18.30 5.14 -4.53
C THR A 161 -18.12 5.93 -5.84
N GLY A 162 -18.98 6.95 -6.07
CA GLY A 162 -18.85 7.88 -7.20
C GLY A 162 -17.58 8.70 -7.18
N THR A 163 -17.13 9.12 -5.99
CA THR A 163 -15.85 9.83 -5.81
C THR A 163 -14.69 8.91 -6.17
N SER A 164 -14.71 7.65 -5.71
CA SER A 164 -13.70 6.66 -6.08
C SER A 164 -13.60 6.47 -7.60
N LYS A 165 -14.73 6.33 -8.30
CA LYS A 165 -14.74 6.19 -9.77
C LYS A 165 -14.18 7.43 -10.47
N ARG A 166 -14.56 8.63 -10.04
CA ARG A 166 -14.09 9.90 -10.62
C ARG A 166 -12.58 10.10 -10.42
N GLN A 167 -12.07 9.82 -9.23
CA GLN A 167 -10.64 9.93 -8.93
C GLN A 167 -9.82 8.89 -9.70
N LEU A 168 -10.31 7.67 -9.89
CA LEU A 168 -9.65 6.68 -10.72
C LEU A 168 -9.56 7.13 -12.18
N HIS A 169 -10.67 7.69 -12.72
CA HIS A 169 -10.65 8.23 -14.07
C HIS A 169 -9.58 9.33 -14.23
N ARG A 170 -9.52 10.28 -13.27
CA ARG A 170 -8.49 11.33 -13.23
C ARG A 170 -7.09 10.74 -13.15
N ALA A 171 -6.86 9.76 -12.27
CA ALA A 171 -5.57 9.10 -12.14
C ALA A 171 -5.11 8.45 -13.45
N ARG A 172 -5.98 7.69 -14.10
CA ARG A 172 -5.66 7.03 -15.39
C ARG A 172 -5.38 8.03 -16.52
N MET A 173 -6.05 9.18 -16.52
CA MET A 173 -5.77 10.25 -17.47
C MET A 173 -4.37 10.83 -17.25
N LEU A 174 -4.01 11.15 -16.01
CA LEU A 174 -2.69 11.67 -15.66
C LEU A 174 -1.58 10.63 -15.90
N MET A 175 -1.81 9.36 -15.54
CA MET A 175 -0.86 8.27 -15.83
C MET A 175 -0.56 8.17 -17.34
N ARG A 176 -1.58 8.27 -18.18
CA ARG A 176 -1.36 8.27 -19.66
C ARG A 176 -0.51 9.45 -20.08
N GLN A 177 -0.77 10.65 -19.61
CA GLN A 177 0.03 11.83 -19.93
C GLN A 177 1.49 11.65 -19.51
N HIS A 178 1.75 11.18 -18.29
CA HIS A 178 3.10 10.94 -17.80
C HIS A 178 3.86 9.85 -18.56
N LEU A 179 3.17 8.78 -18.95
CA LEU A 179 3.80 7.65 -19.67
C LEU A 179 3.96 7.89 -21.17
N SER A 180 3.13 8.76 -21.77
CA SER A 180 3.23 9.12 -23.21
C SER A 180 4.24 10.23 -23.50
N GLY A 181 4.75 10.90 -22.48
CA GLY A 181 5.72 11.99 -22.66
C GLY A 181 5.15 13.26 -23.31
N GLU A 182 3.80 13.41 -23.33
CA GLU A 182 3.09 14.60 -23.84
C GLU A 182 2.65 15.51 -22.70
#